data_5e1e9731ca59f1fe4278b089994c6cfd
#
_entry.id   5e1e9731ca59f1fe4278b089994c6cfd
#
_cell.length_a   1.000
_cell.length_b   1.000
_cell.length_c   1.000
_cell.angle_alpha   90.00
_cell.angle_beta   90.00
_cell.angle_gamma   90.00
#
_symmetry.space_group_name_H-M   'P 1'
#
loop_
_entity.id
_entity.type
_entity.pdbx_description
1 polymer ?
#
loop_
_entity_poly.entity_id
_entity_poly.type
_entity_poly.pdbx_seq_one_letter_code
_entity_poly.pdbx_strand_id
1 'polypeptide(L)'
;MNSKTQKASLLFFMICLFGLYSTCSLEAAGKKRAAKRKAWKPLKSAEFKVYKSMEQGDLHLNIFKPEDWKLGDSRPAIVFFFGGGWTGGNPSQFEPHCQYLASKGMVACAAEYRIKSKHKTTPFECVADSKSAVRWIRQHADELGVDPNRIVAGGGSAGGHVAACTGTVIGFEEPDENKQISSVPNVMALFNPVVDTTETGWKGGPKQLGERCKEISPIHFIRKDLPPTIIFHGTADTTVLFENVERFTEQMKQQGNRCELIAYQDQGHGFFNLSKSRENYDSTIEKLDQFLTSLGYLGPKK
;
A
#
# COMPACT_ATOMS: atom_id res chain seq x y z
N MET A 1 -83.19 -10.78 -23.26
CA MET A 1 -83.86 -11.47 -22.12
C MET A 1 -83.17 -10.98 -20.86
N ASN A 2 -83.86 -10.13 -20.14
CA ASN A 2 -84.15 -10.11 -18.71
C ASN A 2 -82.96 -10.15 -17.78
N SER A 3 -82.85 -9.32 -16.86
CA SER A 3 -83.56 -8.25 -16.18
C SER A 3 -82.97 -8.06 -14.79
N LYS A 4 -82.88 -6.86 -14.40
CA LYS A 4 -83.31 -6.13 -13.19
C LYS A 4 -82.29 -6.02 -12.12
N THR A 5 -81.79 -4.79 -11.92
CA THR A 5 -82.27 -3.70 -11.05
C THR A 5 -82.52 -4.06 -9.59
N GLN A 6 -81.88 -3.36 -8.70
CA GLN A 6 -82.36 -2.37 -7.73
C GLN A 6 -81.29 -2.07 -6.70
N LYS A 7 -80.85 -0.85 -6.53
CA LYS A 7 -81.33 0.31 -5.76
C LYS A 7 -81.47 0.07 -4.26
N ALA A 8 -80.74 0.74 -3.48
CA ALA A 8 -81.10 1.79 -2.52
C ALA A 8 -80.01 1.92 -1.48
N SER A 9 -79.42 3.01 -1.32
CA SER A 9 -79.72 4.29 -0.61
C SER A 9 -79.63 4.23 0.92
N LEU A 10 -78.75 5.15 1.37
CA LEU A 10 -78.80 5.96 2.60
C LEU A 10 -78.61 5.26 3.95
N LEU A 11 -77.64 5.62 4.74
CA LEU A 11 -77.76 6.70 5.74
C LEU A 11 -76.45 7.00 6.47
N PHE A 12 -76.19 8.26 6.59
CA PHE A 12 -75.29 8.95 7.47
C PHE A 12 -75.31 8.40 8.91
N PHE A 13 -74.17 8.15 9.50
CA PHE A 13 -73.94 8.51 10.90
C PHE A 13 -72.41 8.81 11.15
N MET A 14 -72.26 10.05 11.50
CA MET A 14 -70.94 10.65 11.91
C MET A 14 -70.67 10.23 13.36
N ILE A 15 -69.62 9.52 13.61
CA ILE A 15 -69.03 9.43 14.94
C ILE A 15 -67.55 9.76 14.83
N CYS A 16 -67.19 10.94 15.32
CA CYS A 16 -65.85 11.34 15.61
C CYS A 16 -65.31 10.45 16.76
N LEU A 17 -64.30 9.69 16.46
CA LEU A 17 -63.43 9.11 17.50
C LEU A 17 -62.01 9.49 17.16
N PHE A 18 -61.44 10.34 18.01
CA PHE A 18 -60.07 10.69 18.06
C PHE A 18 -59.20 9.42 18.18
N GLY A 19 -58.65 8.99 17.06
CA GLY A 19 -57.57 8.03 17.02
C GLY A 19 -56.24 8.79 17.04
N LEU A 20 -55.61 8.86 18.19
CA LEU A 20 -54.22 9.22 18.37
C LEU A 20 -53.38 8.31 17.50
N TYR A 21 -53.04 8.74 16.29
CA TYR A 21 -51.92 8.17 15.56
C TYR A 21 -50.63 8.59 16.29
N SER A 22 -50.17 7.70 17.14
CA SER A 22 -48.80 7.71 17.60
C SER A 22 -47.90 7.67 16.38
N THR A 23 -47.36 8.83 16.01
CA THR A 23 -46.18 8.91 15.16
C THR A 23 -45.01 8.34 15.94
N CYS A 24 -44.99 7.00 16.00
CA CYS A 24 -43.79 6.29 16.47
C CYS A 24 -42.68 6.65 15.48
N SER A 25 -41.90 7.60 15.91
CA SER A 25 -40.74 8.13 15.22
C SER A 25 -39.83 7.02 14.73
N LEU A 26 -39.73 6.88 13.43
CA LEU A 26 -38.74 6.10 12.71
C LEU A 26 -37.30 6.66 12.92
N GLU A 27 -37.10 7.55 13.87
CA GLU A 27 -35.80 8.18 14.17
C GLU A 27 -34.92 7.40 15.15
N ALA A 28 -35.37 6.29 15.72
CA ALA A 28 -34.63 5.57 16.76
C ALA A 28 -33.74 4.41 16.23
N ALA A 29 -33.69 4.15 14.92
CA ALA A 29 -32.92 3.03 14.35
C ALA A 29 -31.63 3.44 13.62
N GLY A 30 -31.22 4.69 13.66
CA GLY A 30 -30.09 5.21 12.85
C GLY A 30 -28.80 5.54 13.58
N LYS A 31 -28.75 5.50 14.90
CA LYS A 31 -27.48 5.73 15.63
C LYS A 31 -26.78 4.41 15.95
N LYS A 32 -26.41 3.63 14.95
CA LYS A 32 -25.25 2.76 15.08
C LYS A 32 -24.07 3.67 15.41
N ARG A 33 -23.59 3.60 16.68
CA ARG A 33 -22.31 4.20 17.07
C ARG A 33 -21.28 3.80 16.01
N ALA A 34 -20.90 4.75 15.16
CA ALA A 34 -19.69 4.62 14.36
C ALA A 34 -18.57 4.38 15.39
N ALA A 35 -18.11 3.14 15.48
CA ALA A 35 -16.97 2.81 16.31
C ALA A 35 -15.88 3.79 15.86
N LYS A 36 -15.41 4.69 16.73
CA LYS A 36 -14.34 5.62 16.45
C LYS A 36 -13.18 4.80 15.92
N ARG A 37 -13.00 4.77 14.61
CA ARG A 37 -11.87 4.10 13.97
C ARG A 37 -10.63 4.72 14.59
N LYS A 38 -9.78 3.89 15.19
CA LYS A 38 -8.55 4.37 15.82
C LYS A 38 -7.70 5.00 14.74
N ALA A 39 -7.60 6.32 14.75
CA ALA A 39 -6.78 7.06 13.79
C ALA A 39 -5.32 6.57 13.89
N TRP A 40 -4.61 6.58 12.78
CA TRP A 40 -3.17 6.40 12.78
C TRP A 40 -2.53 7.51 13.62
N LYS A 41 -1.44 7.19 14.31
CA LYS A 41 -0.66 8.19 15.03
C LYS A 41 0.63 8.46 14.26
N PRO A 42 1.09 9.74 14.21
CA PRO A 42 2.39 10.06 13.63
C PRO A 42 3.51 9.24 14.28
N LEU A 43 4.48 8.83 13.47
CA LEU A 43 5.70 8.21 13.97
C LEU A 43 6.59 9.26 14.63
N LYS A 44 7.41 8.83 15.60
CA LYS A 44 8.30 9.74 16.32
C LYS A 44 9.31 10.38 15.35
N SER A 45 9.47 11.69 15.45
CA SER A 45 10.40 12.49 14.62
C SER A 45 10.05 12.55 13.12
N ALA A 46 8.83 12.18 12.72
CA ALA A 46 8.35 12.29 11.36
C ALA A 46 7.45 13.51 11.18
N GLU A 47 7.54 14.16 10.02
CA GLU A 47 6.51 15.07 9.52
C GLU A 47 5.34 14.21 9.03
N PHE A 48 4.09 14.64 9.29
CA PHE A 48 2.88 13.85 9.01
C PHE A 48 2.01 14.59 8.01
N LYS A 49 1.94 14.08 6.78
CA LYS A 49 1.21 14.71 5.67
C LYS A 49 0.13 13.80 5.14
N VAL A 50 -1.04 14.34 4.84
CA VAL A 50 -2.08 13.67 4.08
C VAL A 50 -1.65 13.61 2.62
N TYR A 51 -1.56 12.41 2.04
CA TYR A 51 -1.28 12.24 0.62
C TYR A 51 -2.52 11.83 -0.19
N LYS A 52 -3.57 11.37 0.51
CA LYS A 52 -4.81 10.94 -0.12
C LYS A 52 -5.97 11.06 0.87
N SER A 53 -7.05 11.72 0.44
CA SER A 53 -8.29 11.83 1.20
C SER A 53 -9.39 11.02 0.54
N MET A 54 -10.13 10.24 1.33
CA MET A 54 -11.18 9.35 0.85
C MET A 54 -12.32 9.26 1.86
N GLU A 55 -13.45 8.70 1.44
CA GLU A 55 -14.59 8.46 2.32
C GLU A 55 -14.23 7.60 3.54
N GLN A 56 -13.31 6.63 3.38
CA GLN A 56 -12.85 5.76 4.45
C GLN A 56 -11.90 6.46 5.44
N GLY A 57 -11.49 7.69 5.18
CA GLY A 57 -10.55 8.49 5.96
C GLY A 57 -9.26 8.80 5.19
N ASP A 58 -8.46 9.69 5.76
CA ASP A 58 -7.21 10.11 5.16
C ASP A 58 -6.12 9.04 5.28
N LEU A 59 -5.26 9.01 4.27
CA LEU A 59 -4.01 8.26 4.27
C LEU A 59 -2.83 9.22 4.34
N HIS A 60 -1.84 8.85 5.16
CA HIS A 60 -0.74 9.73 5.50
C HIS A 60 0.62 9.16 5.09
N LEU A 61 1.55 10.07 4.87
CA LEU A 61 2.98 9.80 4.85
C LEU A 61 3.61 10.27 6.16
N ASN A 62 4.39 9.39 6.78
CA ASN A 62 5.32 9.75 7.84
C ASN A 62 6.67 10.03 7.18
N ILE A 63 7.11 11.28 7.16
CA ILE A 63 8.26 11.76 6.39
C ILE A 63 9.41 12.05 7.33
N PHE A 64 10.53 11.37 7.13
CA PHE A 64 11.78 11.56 7.84
C PHE A 64 12.75 12.30 6.94
N LYS A 65 13.13 13.49 7.35
CA LYS A 65 14.08 14.35 6.63
C LYS A 65 15.47 14.21 7.22
N PRO A 66 16.54 14.33 6.40
CA PRO A 66 17.90 14.47 6.90
C PRO A 66 18.03 15.66 7.87
N GLU A 67 18.96 15.57 8.81
CA GLU A 67 19.17 16.64 9.79
C GLU A 67 19.60 17.97 9.13
N ASP A 68 20.36 17.88 8.04
CA ASP A 68 20.81 19.03 7.22
C ASP A 68 19.85 19.38 6.06
N TRP A 69 18.61 18.85 6.08
CA TRP A 69 17.62 19.16 5.06
C TRP A 69 17.23 20.64 5.05
N LYS A 70 17.09 21.18 3.86
CA LYS A 70 16.59 22.55 3.64
C LYS A 70 15.71 22.62 2.39
N LEU A 71 14.82 23.59 2.35
CA LEU A 71 14.01 23.85 1.16
C LEU A 71 14.92 24.18 -0.04
N GLY A 72 14.60 23.59 -1.20
CA GLY A 72 15.43 23.70 -2.42
C GLY A 72 16.47 22.60 -2.57
N ASP A 73 16.57 21.66 -1.61
CA ASP A 73 17.35 20.46 -1.83
C ASP A 73 16.75 19.63 -3.00
N SER A 74 17.56 18.73 -3.57
CA SER A 74 17.16 17.77 -4.60
C SER A 74 17.71 16.39 -4.20
N ARG A 75 17.15 15.83 -3.13
CA ARG A 75 17.60 14.58 -2.50
C ARG A 75 16.89 13.37 -3.08
N PRO A 76 17.51 12.18 -3.10
CA PRO A 76 16.76 10.95 -3.37
C PRO A 76 15.68 10.75 -2.29
N ALA A 77 14.57 10.14 -2.68
CA ALA A 77 13.53 9.74 -1.73
C ALA A 77 13.29 8.24 -1.75
N ILE A 78 12.78 7.72 -0.64
CA ILE A 78 12.27 6.35 -0.54
C ILE A 78 10.92 6.35 0.17
N VAL A 79 9.97 5.58 -0.33
CA VAL A 79 8.69 5.31 0.34
C VAL A 79 8.56 3.84 0.64
N PHE A 80 8.32 3.52 1.91
CA PHE A 80 8.10 2.15 2.38
C PHE A 80 6.65 1.87 2.65
N PHE A 81 6.21 0.66 2.27
CA PHE A 81 4.91 0.10 2.54
C PHE A 81 5.05 -1.10 3.49
N PHE A 82 4.26 -1.12 4.55
CA PHE A 82 4.31 -2.15 5.59
C PHE A 82 3.69 -3.48 5.15
N GLY A 83 4.11 -4.57 5.77
CA GLY A 83 3.51 -5.90 5.61
C GLY A 83 2.23 -6.09 6.43
N GLY A 84 1.64 -7.28 6.33
CA GLY A 84 0.45 -7.64 7.10
C GLY A 84 -0.69 -8.22 6.28
N GLY A 85 -0.37 -8.82 5.12
CA GLY A 85 -1.32 -9.56 4.26
C GLY A 85 -2.48 -8.70 3.75
N TRP A 86 -2.24 -7.39 3.51
CA TRP A 86 -3.26 -6.40 3.13
C TRP A 86 -4.43 -6.28 4.11
N THR A 87 -4.34 -7.02 5.23
CA THR A 87 -5.39 -7.08 6.26
C THR A 87 -5.06 -6.22 7.48
N GLY A 88 -3.80 -6.16 7.87
CA GLY A 88 -3.30 -5.45 9.05
C GLY A 88 -1.95 -4.79 8.80
N GLY A 89 -1.27 -4.44 9.90
CA GLY A 89 0.02 -3.76 9.88
C GLY A 89 -0.09 -2.25 10.08
N ASN A 90 1.05 -1.59 10.11
CA ASN A 90 1.16 -0.13 10.22
C ASN A 90 2.54 0.38 9.79
N PRO A 91 2.70 1.68 9.50
CA PRO A 91 3.95 2.26 9.00
C PRO A 91 5.17 2.11 9.92
N SER A 92 4.99 1.88 11.23
CA SER A 92 6.10 1.76 12.18
C SER A 92 7.04 0.58 11.89
N GLN A 93 6.61 -0.39 11.06
CA GLN A 93 7.48 -1.48 10.63
C GLN A 93 8.76 -0.97 9.97
N PHE A 94 8.65 0.10 9.18
CA PHE A 94 9.77 0.67 8.45
C PHE A 94 10.34 1.95 9.07
N GLU A 95 9.89 2.34 10.28
CA GLU A 95 10.45 3.49 10.98
C GLU A 95 11.98 3.41 11.14
N PRO A 96 12.58 2.27 11.58
CA PRO A 96 14.04 2.16 11.70
C PRO A 96 14.76 2.33 10.35
N HIS A 97 14.18 1.80 9.26
CA HIS A 97 14.75 1.96 7.91
C HIS A 97 14.68 3.42 7.44
N CYS A 98 13.55 4.09 7.70
CA CYS A 98 13.40 5.52 7.37
C CYS A 98 14.40 6.39 8.14
N GLN A 99 14.57 6.16 9.44
CA GLN A 99 15.53 6.89 10.28
C GLN A 99 16.97 6.69 9.77
N TYR A 100 17.34 5.44 9.45
CA TYR A 100 18.66 5.15 8.88
C TYR A 100 18.89 5.88 7.56
N LEU A 101 17.98 5.77 6.60
CA LEU A 101 18.15 6.36 5.27
C LEU A 101 18.07 7.89 5.31
N ALA A 102 17.30 8.46 6.22
CA ALA A 102 17.32 9.90 6.49
C ALA A 102 18.70 10.35 7.02
N SER A 103 19.31 9.58 7.91
CA SER A 103 20.68 9.86 8.38
C SER A 103 21.75 9.75 7.27
N LYS A 104 21.41 9.10 6.15
CA LYS A 104 22.24 8.98 4.94
C LYS A 104 21.95 10.04 3.88
N GLY A 105 21.06 10.98 4.17
CA GLY A 105 20.75 12.11 3.29
C GLY A 105 19.53 11.93 2.37
N MET A 106 18.78 10.83 2.48
CA MET A 106 17.52 10.63 1.74
C MET A 106 16.33 11.25 2.48
N VAL A 107 15.31 11.68 1.75
CA VAL A 107 13.98 11.87 2.32
C VAL A 107 13.30 10.51 2.35
N ALA A 108 13.01 9.99 3.55
CA ALA A 108 12.46 8.65 3.73
C ALA A 108 11.03 8.73 4.26
N CYS A 109 10.13 7.98 3.65
CA CYS A 109 8.70 7.99 3.96
C CYS A 109 8.23 6.59 4.37
N ALA A 110 7.36 6.52 5.38
CA ALA A 110 6.58 5.33 5.68
C ALA A 110 5.10 5.63 5.44
N ALA A 111 4.53 4.99 4.42
CA ALA A 111 3.20 5.27 3.93
C ALA A 111 2.12 4.43 4.64
N GLU A 112 0.99 5.04 4.95
CA GLU A 112 -0.26 4.33 5.16
C GLU A 112 -0.81 3.87 3.80
N TYR A 113 -1.57 2.80 3.79
CA TYR A 113 -2.42 2.38 2.69
C TYR A 113 -3.65 1.66 3.25
N ARG A 114 -4.73 1.60 2.48
CA ARG A 114 -5.96 0.95 2.93
C ARG A 114 -5.72 -0.53 3.22
N ILE A 115 -6.22 -1.01 4.37
CA ILE A 115 -6.15 -2.40 4.78
C ILE A 115 -7.54 -2.94 5.14
N LYS A 116 -7.78 -4.22 4.91
CA LYS A 116 -9.09 -4.85 5.08
C LYS A 116 -9.68 -4.65 6.47
N SER A 117 -8.88 -4.79 7.53
CA SER A 117 -9.37 -4.68 8.92
C SER A 117 -9.89 -3.29 9.26
N LYS A 118 -9.28 -2.24 8.70
CA LYS A 118 -9.62 -0.85 8.99
C LYS A 118 -10.58 -0.26 7.96
N HIS A 119 -10.39 -0.56 6.66
CA HIS A 119 -11.08 0.13 5.57
C HIS A 119 -12.04 -0.76 4.78
N LYS A 120 -12.08 -2.09 5.07
CA LYS A 120 -12.92 -3.08 4.36
C LYS A 120 -12.60 -3.22 2.87
N THR A 121 -11.36 -2.92 2.51
CA THR A 121 -10.83 -2.96 1.16
C THR A 121 -10.18 -4.30 0.81
N THR A 122 -9.84 -4.44 -0.45
CA THR A 122 -9.12 -5.57 -1.04
C THR A 122 -7.67 -5.18 -1.38
N PRO A 123 -6.81 -6.10 -1.80
CA PRO A 123 -5.46 -5.76 -2.26
C PRO A 123 -5.41 -4.82 -3.47
N PHE A 124 -6.48 -4.70 -4.27
CA PHE A 124 -6.52 -3.79 -5.41
C PHE A 124 -6.44 -2.32 -4.98
N GLU A 125 -7.18 -1.95 -3.93
CA GLU A 125 -7.12 -0.60 -3.38
C GLU A 125 -5.76 -0.33 -2.72
N CYS A 126 -5.12 -1.36 -2.15
CA CYS A 126 -3.77 -1.22 -1.61
C CYS A 126 -2.75 -0.85 -2.72
N VAL A 127 -2.89 -1.45 -3.91
CA VAL A 127 -2.07 -1.12 -5.08
C VAL A 127 -2.33 0.32 -5.54
N ALA A 128 -3.59 0.72 -5.65
CA ALA A 128 -3.95 2.10 -6.03
C ALA A 128 -3.36 3.12 -5.05
N ASP A 129 -3.44 2.86 -3.74
CA ASP A 129 -2.89 3.75 -2.71
C ASP A 129 -1.36 3.85 -2.78
N SER A 130 -0.66 2.74 -3.04
CA SER A 130 0.79 2.76 -3.19
C SER A 130 1.24 3.58 -4.40
N LYS A 131 0.50 3.49 -5.51
CA LYS A 131 0.72 4.32 -6.71
C LYS A 131 0.45 5.80 -6.40
N SER A 132 -0.64 6.09 -5.69
CA SER A 132 -0.95 7.45 -5.22
C SER A 132 0.19 8.03 -4.36
N ALA A 133 0.76 7.24 -3.45
CA ALA A 133 1.84 7.70 -2.58
C ALA A 133 3.12 8.07 -3.37
N VAL A 134 3.53 7.23 -4.33
CA VAL A 134 4.69 7.53 -5.20
C VAL A 134 4.43 8.78 -6.04
N ARG A 135 3.23 8.90 -6.62
CA ARG A 135 2.82 10.06 -7.42
C ARG A 135 2.80 11.32 -6.59
N TRP A 136 2.26 11.27 -5.37
CA TRP A 136 2.19 12.41 -4.48
C TRP A 136 3.59 12.93 -4.11
N ILE A 137 4.54 12.04 -3.78
CA ILE A 137 5.93 12.44 -3.50
C ILE A 137 6.54 13.13 -4.72
N ARG A 138 6.33 12.60 -5.92
CA ARG A 138 6.84 13.20 -7.17
C ARG A 138 6.21 14.55 -7.45
N GLN A 139 4.92 14.70 -7.19
CA GLN A 139 4.17 15.95 -7.38
C GLN A 139 4.63 17.05 -6.41
N HIS A 140 5.01 16.68 -5.20
CA HIS A 140 5.44 17.61 -4.13
C HIS A 140 6.96 17.59 -3.95
N ALA A 141 7.71 17.21 -5.00
CA ALA A 141 9.16 17.05 -4.93
C ALA A 141 9.87 18.32 -4.46
N ASP A 142 9.49 19.49 -4.98
CA ASP A 142 10.06 20.79 -4.60
C ASP A 142 9.82 21.10 -3.12
N GLU A 143 8.59 20.89 -2.61
CA GLU A 143 8.23 21.10 -1.21
C GLU A 143 9.00 20.17 -0.26
N LEU A 144 9.25 18.94 -0.73
CA LEU A 144 9.94 17.92 0.03
C LEU A 144 11.47 18.01 -0.08
N GLY A 145 12.00 18.84 -0.97
CA GLY A 145 13.44 18.88 -1.30
C GLY A 145 13.91 17.56 -1.96
N VAL A 146 13.07 16.97 -2.81
CA VAL A 146 13.28 15.66 -3.44
C VAL A 146 13.54 15.83 -4.94
N ASP A 147 14.42 15.01 -5.48
CA ASP A 147 14.56 14.84 -6.91
C ASP A 147 13.43 13.92 -7.44
N PRO A 148 12.51 14.41 -8.29
CA PRO A 148 11.38 13.62 -8.79
C PRO A 148 11.82 12.41 -9.64
N ASN A 149 13.08 12.36 -10.07
CA ASN A 149 13.67 11.29 -10.86
C ASN A 149 14.50 10.30 -10.01
N ARG A 150 14.53 10.47 -8.69
CA ARG A 150 15.23 9.58 -7.76
C ARG A 150 14.35 9.11 -6.61
N ILE A 151 13.22 8.48 -6.96
CA ILE A 151 12.25 7.95 -5.99
C ILE A 151 12.34 6.42 -5.96
N VAL A 152 12.53 5.85 -4.77
CA VAL A 152 12.54 4.41 -4.49
C VAL A 152 11.22 4.01 -3.87
N ALA A 153 10.63 2.91 -4.32
CA ALA A 153 9.52 2.25 -3.62
C ALA A 153 10.03 0.98 -2.94
N GLY A 154 9.76 0.83 -1.67
CA GLY A 154 10.16 -0.33 -0.88
C GLY A 154 9.04 -0.88 -0.02
N GLY A 155 9.22 -2.08 0.53
CA GLY A 155 8.24 -2.65 1.43
C GLY A 155 8.47 -4.12 1.73
N GLY A 156 7.74 -4.63 2.73
CA GLY A 156 7.86 -6.01 3.19
C GLY A 156 6.58 -6.83 3.00
N SER A 157 6.69 -8.08 2.56
CA SER A 157 5.55 -9.00 2.41
C SER A 157 4.46 -8.39 1.49
N ALA A 158 3.23 -8.20 1.99
CA ALA A 158 2.17 -7.48 1.29
C ALA A 158 2.59 -6.03 0.90
N GLY A 159 3.39 -5.35 1.74
CA GLY A 159 3.97 -4.05 1.40
C GLY A 159 5.02 -4.15 0.30
N GLY A 160 5.80 -5.23 0.27
CA GLY A 160 6.70 -5.56 -0.83
C GLY A 160 5.95 -5.83 -2.13
N HIS A 161 4.77 -6.45 -2.06
CA HIS A 161 3.88 -6.63 -3.20
C HIS A 161 3.41 -5.29 -3.77
N VAL A 162 2.81 -4.41 -2.93
CA VAL A 162 2.30 -3.13 -3.44
C VAL A 162 3.43 -2.24 -3.95
N ALA A 163 4.62 -2.30 -3.34
CA ALA A 163 5.82 -1.63 -3.86
C ALA A 163 6.21 -2.18 -5.25
N ALA A 164 6.24 -3.50 -5.42
CA ALA A 164 6.51 -4.14 -6.72
C ALA A 164 5.46 -3.75 -7.76
N CYS A 165 4.18 -3.71 -7.38
CA CYS A 165 3.10 -3.28 -8.27
C CYS A 165 3.27 -1.85 -8.78
N THR A 166 3.83 -0.92 -7.99
CA THR A 166 4.08 0.46 -8.47
C THR A 166 5.02 0.49 -9.66
N GLY A 167 6.01 -0.41 -9.71
CA GLY A 167 6.99 -0.48 -10.79
C GLY A 167 6.60 -1.39 -11.95
N THR A 168 5.75 -2.39 -11.72
CA THR A 168 5.48 -3.43 -12.72
C THR A 168 4.08 -3.38 -13.29
N VAL A 169 3.05 -3.27 -12.43
CA VAL A 169 1.63 -3.43 -12.81
C VAL A 169 1.09 -2.18 -13.51
N ILE A 170 0.47 -2.40 -14.66
CA ILE A 170 -0.20 -1.35 -15.45
C ILE A 170 -1.65 -1.23 -14.98
N GLY A 171 -2.16 0.01 -14.93
CA GLY A 171 -3.53 0.28 -14.44
C GLY A 171 -3.58 0.42 -12.92
N PHE A 172 -4.78 0.29 -12.35
CA PHE A 172 -5.05 0.50 -10.91
C PHE A 172 -4.65 1.88 -10.39
N GLU A 173 -4.68 2.87 -11.28
CA GLU A 173 -4.50 4.27 -10.93
C GLU A 173 -5.81 4.82 -10.38
N GLU A 174 -5.77 5.69 -9.38
CA GLU A 174 -6.96 6.41 -8.95
C GLU A 174 -7.50 7.28 -10.09
N PRO A 175 -8.83 7.28 -10.33
CA PRO A 175 -9.43 7.98 -11.46
C PRO A 175 -9.13 9.49 -11.49
N ASP A 176 -9.19 10.13 -10.33
CA ASP A 176 -9.16 11.59 -10.18
C ASP A 176 -7.75 12.17 -10.03
N GLU A 177 -6.71 11.32 -10.04
CA GLU A 177 -5.32 11.76 -9.95
C GLU A 177 -4.75 12.20 -11.32
N ASN A 178 -3.82 13.16 -11.28
CA ASN A 178 -3.11 13.60 -12.49
C ASN A 178 -2.15 12.50 -13.00
N LYS A 179 -2.61 11.76 -13.99
CA LYS A 179 -1.86 10.64 -14.61
C LYS A 179 -0.67 11.09 -15.46
N GLN A 180 -0.48 12.38 -15.71
CA GLN A 180 0.73 12.91 -16.35
C GLN A 180 1.93 12.85 -15.39
N ILE A 181 1.68 12.79 -14.07
CA ILE A 181 2.71 12.56 -13.06
C ILE A 181 2.79 11.06 -12.82
N SER A 182 3.94 10.46 -13.13
CA SER A 182 4.16 9.02 -13.04
C SER A 182 4.09 8.50 -11.60
N SER A 183 3.39 7.39 -11.40
CA SER A 183 3.40 6.59 -10.16
C SER A 183 4.51 5.54 -10.14
N VAL A 184 5.27 5.38 -11.24
CA VAL A 184 6.34 4.40 -11.34
C VAL A 184 7.58 4.90 -10.61
N PRO A 185 8.13 4.16 -9.64
CA PRO A 185 9.36 4.55 -8.95
C PRO A 185 10.58 4.37 -9.88
N ASN A 186 11.70 4.97 -9.51
CA ASN A 186 12.94 4.82 -10.27
C ASN A 186 13.74 3.59 -9.83
N VAL A 187 13.46 3.04 -8.64
CA VAL A 187 14.11 1.85 -8.04
C VAL A 187 13.11 1.12 -7.15
N MET A 188 13.24 -0.20 -7.03
CA MET A 188 12.46 -1.01 -6.09
C MET A 188 13.36 -1.70 -5.05
N ALA A 189 12.96 -1.67 -3.76
CA ALA A 189 13.64 -2.31 -2.63
C ALA A 189 12.67 -3.22 -1.85
N LEU A 190 12.73 -4.51 -2.12
CA LEU A 190 11.68 -5.47 -1.75
C LEU A 190 12.16 -6.45 -0.68
N PHE A 191 11.42 -6.57 0.41
CA PHE A 191 11.73 -7.45 1.54
C PHE A 191 10.69 -8.58 1.62
N ASN A 192 11.09 -9.81 1.39
CA ASN A 192 10.23 -11.00 1.27
C ASN A 192 8.87 -10.71 0.58
N PRO A 193 8.92 -10.13 -0.64
CA PRO A 193 7.72 -9.65 -1.31
C PRO A 193 6.86 -10.79 -1.84
N VAL A 194 5.53 -10.59 -1.90
CA VAL A 194 4.67 -11.42 -2.75
C VAL A 194 4.79 -10.88 -4.18
N VAL A 195 5.42 -11.62 -5.07
CA VAL A 195 5.61 -11.24 -6.48
C VAL A 195 4.70 -12.01 -7.43
N ASP A 196 4.06 -13.07 -6.94
CA ASP A 196 3.09 -13.88 -7.65
C ASP A 196 1.87 -14.10 -6.76
N THR A 197 0.75 -13.50 -7.11
CA THR A 197 -0.53 -13.59 -6.37
C THR A 197 -1.44 -14.71 -6.87
N THR A 198 -0.95 -15.56 -7.79
CA THR A 198 -1.68 -16.70 -8.29
C THR A 198 -1.51 -17.93 -7.38
N GLU A 199 -2.22 -19.01 -7.70
CA GLU A 199 -2.11 -20.29 -6.97
C GLU A 199 -0.71 -20.88 -7.03
N THR A 200 0.01 -20.68 -8.14
CA THR A 200 1.38 -21.15 -8.33
C THR A 200 2.42 -20.34 -7.55
N GLY A 201 2.05 -19.15 -7.10
CA GLY A 201 2.90 -18.29 -6.29
C GLY A 201 2.49 -18.30 -4.81
N TRP A 202 1.70 -17.33 -4.41
CA TRP A 202 1.21 -17.27 -3.04
C TRP A 202 -0.18 -17.90 -2.93
N LYS A 203 -0.28 -19.07 -2.30
CA LYS A 203 -1.52 -19.85 -2.17
C LYS A 203 -2.71 -19.10 -1.55
N GLY A 204 -2.44 -17.99 -0.84
CA GLY A 204 -3.48 -17.10 -0.33
C GLY A 204 -4.08 -16.16 -1.37
N GLY A 205 -3.46 -16.01 -2.54
CA GLY A 205 -3.88 -15.08 -3.60
C GLY A 205 -5.28 -15.36 -4.11
N PRO A 206 -5.58 -16.55 -4.65
CA PRO A 206 -6.93 -16.87 -5.13
C PRO A 206 -8.01 -16.75 -4.05
N LYS A 207 -7.69 -17.03 -2.80
CA LYS A 207 -8.62 -16.87 -1.67
C LYS A 207 -8.99 -15.39 -1.41
N GLN A 208 -8.05 -14.47 -1.62
CA GLN A 208 -8.27 -13.04 -1.38
C GLN A 208 -8.72 -12.27 -2.63
N LEU A 209 -8.32 -12.70 -3.82
CA LEU A 209 -8.45 -11.99 -5.08
C LEU A 209 -9.37 -12.68 -6.09
N GLY A 210 -9.72 -13.97 -5.82
CA GLY A 210 -10.52 -14.78 -6.74
C GLY A 210 -9.80 -14.96 -8.08
N GLU A 211 -10.58 -14.99 -9.16
CA GLU A 211 -10.09 -15.14 -10.54
C GLU A 211 -9.23 -13.95 -11.01
N ARG A 212 -9.33 -12.81 -10.32
CA ARG A 212 -8.59 -11.59 -10.63
C ARG A 212 -7.15 -11.57 -10.09
N CYS A 213 -6.68 -12.66 -9.50
CA CYS A 213 -5.37 -12.72 -8.84
C CYS A 213 -4.18 -12.36 -9.77
N LYS A 214 -4.30 -12.57 -11.08
CA LYS A 214 -3.26 -12.18 -12.06
C LYS A 214 -3.18 -10.67 -12.29
N GLU A 215 -4.26 -9.92 -12.07
CA GLU A 215 -4.34 -8.50 -12.41
C GLU A 215 -3.36 -7.60 -11.61
N ILE A 216 -2.98 -8.05 -10.42
CA ILE A 216 -1.99 -7.37 -9.57
C ILE A 216 -0.82 -8.28 -9.20
N SER A 217 -0.48 -9.24 -10.05
CA SER A 217 0.62 -10.17 -9.85
C SER A 217 1.88 -9.67 -10.56
N PRO A 218 2.87 -9.09 -9.85
CA PRO A 218 4.04 -8.45 -10.46
C PRO A 218 4.77 -9.29 -11.50
N ILE A 219 4.90 -10.60 -11.29
CA ILE A 219 5.60 -11.52 -12.20
C ILE A 219 4.95 -11.56 -13.60
N HIS A 220 3.64 -11.34 -13.70
CA HIS A 220 2.91 -11.35 -14.97
C HIS A 220 3.03 -10.04 -15.77
N PHE A 221 3.70 -9.02 -15.21
CA PHE A 221 3.90 -7.71 -15.83
C PHE A 221 5.38 -7.43 -16.13
N ILE A 222 6.23 -8.44 -16.04
CA ILE A 222 7.66 -8.29 -16.33
C ILE A 222 7.83 -8.00 -17.82
N ARG A 223 8.54 -6.92 -18.10
CA ARG A 223 8.88 -6.40 -19.44
C ARG A 223 10.23 -5.70 -19.40
N LYS A 224 10.73 -5.22 -20.52
CA LYS A 224 11.91 -4.36 -20.58
C LYS A 224 11.69 -3.04 -19.83
N ASP A 225 12.78 -2.42 -19.42
CA ASP A 225 12.82 -1.09 -18.84
C ASP A 225 12.05 -0.94 -17.53
N LEU A 226 11.96 -2.02 -16.74
CA LEU A 226 11.47 -1.95 -15.37
C LEU A 226 12.55 -1.40 -14.44
N PRO A 227 12.14 -0.76 -13.32
CA PRO A 227 13.08 -0.17 -12.37
C PRO A 227 14.11 -1.18 -11.85
N PRO A 228 15.39 -0.80 -11.68
CA PRO A 228 16.37 -1.61 -10.96
C PRO A 228 15.81 -2.05 -9.62
N THR A 229 15.98 -3.33 -9.30
CA THR A 229 15.32 -3.96 -8.17
C THR A 229 16.31 -4.72 -7.30
N ILE A 230 16.23 -4.55 -5.98
CA ILE A 230 16.88 -5.43 -5.00
C ILE A 230 15.82 -6.16 -4.18
N ILE A 231 16.02 -7.45 -3.97
CA ILE A 231 15.11 -8.33 -3.22
C ILE A 231 15.89 -9.00 -2.09
N PHE A 232 15.36 -8.95 -0.88
CA PHE A 232 15.86 -9.66 0.29
C PHE A 232 14.86 -10.76 0.67
N HIS A 233 15.29 -12.03 0.69
CA HIS A 233 14.37 -13.12 0.99
C HIS A 233 15.04 -14.26 1.76
N GLY A 234 14.32 -14.81 2.73
CA GLY A 234 14.79 -15.95 3.50
C GLY A 234 14.50 -17.27 2.79
N THR A 235 15.50 -18.18 2.74
CA THR A 235 15.35 -19.46 2.03
C THR A 235 14.39 -20.44 2.72
N ALA A 236 14.11 -20.25 4.02
CA ALA A 236 13.15 -21.03 4.79
C ALA A 236 11.79 -20.31 4.98
N ASP A 237 11.46 -19.36 4.11
CA ASP A 237 10.16 -18.64 4.17
C ASP A 237 9.01 -19.55 3.72
N THR A 238 8.15 -19.93 4.67
CA THR A 238 6.97 -20.78 4.44
C THR A 238 5.70 -19.98 4.15
N THR A 239 5.74 -18.66 4.30
CA THR A 239 4.61 -17.76 4.02
C THR A 239 4.60 -17.33 2.55
N VAL A 240 5.76 -16.91 2.06
CA VAL A 240 6.02 -16.59 0.65
C VAL A 240 7.25 -17.40 0.24
N LEU A 241 7.04 -18.41 -0.55
CA LEU A 241 8.09 -19.36 -0.91
C LEU A 241 9.22 -18.68 -1.69
N PHE A 242 10.46 -19.05 -1.38
CA PHE A 242 11.67 -18.46 -1.96
C PHE A 242 11.70 -18.61 -3.49
N GLU A 243 11.21 -19.73 -4.01
CA GLU A 243 11.17 -20.03 -5.45
C GLU A 243 10.37 -18.96 -6.25
N ASN A 244 9.45 -18.24 -5.62
CA ASN A 244 8.69 -17.21 -6.30
C ASN A 244 9.56 -16.00 -6.65
N VAL A 245 10.44 -15.60 -5.74
CA VAL A 245 11.35 -14.48 -5.99
C VAL A 245 12.53 -14.89 -6.87
N GLU A 246 12.93 -16.17 -6.84
CA GLU A 246 13.90 -16.70 -7.80
C GLU A 246 13.37 -16.60 -9.23
N ARG A 247 12.15 -17.12 -9.49
CA ARG A 247 11.48 -17.02 -10.80
C ARG A 247 11.30 -15.57 -11.25
N PHE A 248 10.86 -14.69 -10.34
CA PHE A 248 10.72 -13.28 -10.65
C PHE A 248 12.06 -12.65 -11.05
N THR A 249 13.10 -12.90 -10.27
CA THR A 249 14.45 -12.37 -10.52
C THR A 249 15.02 -12.85 -11.84
N GLU A 250 14.85 -14.12 -12.15
CA GLU A 250 15.29 -14.71 -13.41
C GLU A 250 14.57 -14.07 -14.61
N GLN A 251 13.25 -13.94 -14.55
CA GLN A 251 12.48 -13.30 -15.62
C GLN A 251 12.85 -11.82 -15.78
N MET A 252 13.07 -11.09 -14.68
CA MET A 252 13.56 -9.69 -14.74
C MET A 252 14.88 -9.60 -15.51
N LYS A 253 15.84 -10.48 -15.20
CA LYS A 253 17.16 -10.53 -15.88
C LYS A 253 17.03 -10.95 -17.35
N GLN A 254 16.16 -11.91 -17.68
CA GLN A 254 15.89 -12.32 -19.07
C GLN A 254 15.35 -11.18 -19.92
N GLN A 255 14.60 -10.24 -19.32
CA GLN A 255 14.13 -9.02 -19.99
C GLN A 255 15.17 -7.88 -19.98
N GLY A 256 16.40 -8.13 -19.51
CA GLY A 256 17.48 -7.14 -19.46
C GLY A 256 17.39 -6.17 -18.30
N ASN A 257 16.49 -6.39 -17.33
CA ASN A 257 16.36 -5.54 -16.13
C ASN A 257 17.40 -5.88 -15.08
N ARG A 258 17.95 -4.88 -14.39
CA ARG A 258 18.80 -5.11 -13.21
C ARG A 258 17.94 -5.60 -12.05
N CYS A 259 18.14 -6.84 -11.61
CA CYS A 259 17.45 -7.42 -10.47
C CYS A 259 18.45 -8.24 -9.63
N GLU A 260 18.62 -7.86 -8.37
CA GLU A 260 19.52 -8.52 -7.43
C GLU A 260 18.69 -9.23 -6.35
N LEU A 261 18.85 -10.55 -6.22
CA LEU A 261 18.26 -11.34 -5.14
C LEU A 261 19.33 -11.67 -4.10
N ILE A 262 19.11 -11.22 -2.88
CA ILE A 262 19.94 -11.51 -1.72
C ILE A 262 19.22 -12.57 -0.88
N ALA A 263 19.71 -13.81 -0.98
CA ALA A 263 19.18 -14.93 -0.22
C ALA A 263 19.75 -14.93 1.21
N TYR A 264 18.86 -15.10 2.19
CA TYR A 264 19.23 -15.25 3.60
C TYR A 264 18.97 -16.70 4.01
N GLN A 265 20.07 -17.45 4.13
CA GLN A 265 20.04 -18.87 4.42
C GLN A 265 19.29 -19.17 5.72
N ASP A 266 18.37 -20.14 5.68
CA ASP A 266 17.55 -20.62 6.79
C ASP A 266 16.71 -19.55 7.51
N GLN A 267 16.56 -18.35 6.92
CA GLN A 267 15.69 -17.31 7.47
C GLN A 267 14.24 -17.47 6.99
N GLY A 268 13.31 -17.27 7.92
CA GLY A 268 11.87 -17.31 7.66
C GLY A 268 11.28 -15.94 7.35
N HIS A 269 9.96 -15.89 7.21
CA HIS A 269 9.23 -14.66 6.85
C HIS A 269 9.43 -13.51 7.84
N GLY A 270 9.71 -12.32 7.35
CA GLY A 270 9.89 -11.10 8.15
C GLY A 270 11.22 -11.02 8.90
N PHE A 271 12.22 -11.82 8.53
CA PHE A 271 13.55 -11.87 9.15
C PHE A 271 14.26 -10.50 9.22
N PHE A 272 13.98 -9.62 8.26
CA PHE A 272 14.58 -8.30 8.10
C PHE A 272 14.12 -7.27 9.14
N ASN A 273 13.05 -7.56 9.89
CA ASN A 273 12.53 -6.62 10.90
C ASN A 273 13.50 -6.49 12.08
N LEU A 274 13.82 -5.27 12.47
CA LEU A 274 14.68 -4.99 13.63
C LEU A 274 14.18 -5.68 14.91
N SER A 275 12.86 -5.80 15.07
CA SER A 275 12.24 -6.48 16.22
C SER A 275 12.43 -8.00 16.22
N LYS A 276 12.82 -8.61 15.08
CA LYS A 276 13.08 -10.05 14.96
C LYS A 276 14.57 -10.37 15.08
N SER A 277 15.42 -9.64 14.34
CA SER A 277 16.85 -9.86 14.33
C SER A 277 17.57 -8.56 14.01
N ARG A 278 18.37 -8.09 14.96
CA ARG A 278 19.26 -6.95 14.75
C ARG A 278 20.29 -7.23 13.66
N GLU A 279 20.88 -8.42 13.66
CA GLU A 279 21.91 -8.84 12.70
C GLU A 279 21.35 -8.84 11.27
N ASN A 280 20.20 -9.47 11.04
CA ASN A 280 19.57 -9.50 9.72
C ASN A 280 19.10 -8.12 9.27
N TYR A 281 18.56 -7.30 10.19
CA TYR A 281 18.22 -5.92 9.90
C TYR A 281 19.48 -5.15 9.42
N ASP A 282 20.56 -5.18 10.19
CA ASP A 282 21.80 -4.47 9.86
C ASP A 282 22.38 -4.96 8.51
N SER A 283 22.34 -6.28 8.26
CA SER A 283 22.80 -6.86 6.99
C SER A 283 21.94 -6.41 5.81
N THR A 284 20.59 -6.42 5.93
CA THR A 284 19.70 -5.98 4.85
C THR A 284 19.86 -4.49 4.55
N ILE A 285 20.00 -3.66 5.58
CA ILE A 285 20.24 -2.22 5.44
C ILE A 285 21.58 -1.95 4.76
N GLU A 286 22.63 -2.68 5.12
CA GLU A 286 23.94 -2.52 4.49
C GLU A 286 23.92 -2.87 3.00
N LYS A 287 23.25 -3.96 2.63
CA LYS A 287 23.10 -4.35 1.22
C LYS A 287 22.23 -3.36 0.44
N LEU A 288 21.19 -2.82 1.06
CA LEU A 288 20.37 -1.76 0.45
C LEU A 288 21.21 -0.49 0.23
N ASP A 289 22.01 -0.07 1.21
CA ASP A 289 22.93 1.07 1.11
C ASP A 289 23.92 0.88 -0.06
N GLN A 290 24.56 -0.30 -0.17
CA GLN A 290 25.45 -0.64 -1.28
C GLN A 290 24.75 -0.56 -2.64
N PHE A 291 23.54 -1.11 -2.75
CA PHE A 291 22.76 -1.08 -3.97
C PHE A 291 22.37 0.35 -4.38
N LEU A 292 21.87 1.15 -3.43
CA LEU A 292 21.52 2.55 -3.67
C LEU A 292 22.75 3.40 -4.01
N THR A 293 23.88 3.15 -3.36
CA THR A 293 25.17 3.80 -3.69
C THR A 293 25.61 3.48 -5.11
N SER A 294 25.46 2.22 -5.57
CA SER A 294 25.80 1.82 -6.94
C SER A 294 24.95 2.49 -8.02
N LEU A 295 23.79 3.03 -7.63
CA LEU A 295 22.87 3.79 -8.50
C LEU A 295 23.02 5.31 -8.33
N GLY A 296 23.93 5.79 -7.48
CA GLY A 296 24.14 7.22 -7.23
C GLY A 296 23.07 7.88 -6.32
N TYR A 297 22.29 7.07 -5.59
CA TYR A 297 21.30 7.58 -4.63
C TYR A 297 21.93 7.96 -3.28
N LEU A 298 22.98 7.25 -2.88
CA LEU A 298 23.77 7.55 -1.68
C LEU A 298 25.21 7.85 -2.06
N GLY A 299 25.85 8.69 -1.26
CA GLY A 299 27.28 8.93 -1.39
C GLY A 299 28.10 7.70 -0.95
N PRO A 300 29.38 7.59 -1.40
CA PRO A 300 30.27 6.54 -0.92
C PRO A 300 30.38 6.60 0.61
N LYS A 301 30.50 5.43 1.26
CA LYS A 301 30.78 5.38 2.70
C LYS A 301 32.10 6.17 2.98
N LYS A 302 31.98 7.20 3.81
CA LYS A 302 33.14 7.93 4.33
C LYS A 302 33.89 7.08 5.34
#